data_79631573a60119a1ff68807e8149cb6d
#
_entry.id   79631573a60119a1ff68807e8149cb6d
#
_cell.length_a   1.000
_cell.length_b   1.000
_cell.length_c   1.000
_cell.angle_alpha   90.00
_cell.angle_beta   90.00
_cell.angle_gamma   90.00
#
_symmetry.space_group_name_H-M   'P 1'
#
loop_
_entity.id
_entity.type
_entity.pdbx_description
1 polymer ?
#
loop_
_entity_poly.entity_id
_entity_poly.type
_entity_poly.pdbx_seq_one_letter_code
_entity_poly.pdbx_strand_id
1 'polypeptide(L)'
;MQESDAKYKIYIHQDVFLTKRDMIYDILRIFKDSSIGMIGLIGTQKLPDDGCMWHGKRVGRIYTNNILSSKEFIASEDNEKPYMQVEAVDGLFMATQYDITWREDLFTGWDFYDVSQSQEFLKAGYKIVVPYMDKPWCIHDEGFLNLDRYEEFRKIFLEEYMGGNNH
;
A
#
# COMPACT_ATOMS: atom_id res chain seq x y z
N MET A 1 9.96 10.72 9.93
CA MET A 1 9.58 11.23 8.58
C MET A 1 8.62 12.44 8.62
N GLN A 2 8.86 13.40 9.50
CA GLN A 2 8.11 14.67 9.54
C GLN A 2 8.97 15.84 9.00
N GLU A 3 9.66 15.61 7.89
CA GLU A 3 10.54 16.62 7.29
C GLU A 3 9.77 17.63 6.42
N SER A 4 8.48 17.46 6.22
CA SER A 4 7.67 18.33 5.35
C SER A 4 6.29 18.57 5.95
N ASP A 5 5.81 19.81 5.88
CA ASP A 5 4.47 20.25 6.22
C ASP A 5 3.49 20.15 5.01
N ALA A 6 3.90 19.52 3.90
CA ALA A 6 3.06 19.30 2.75
C ALA A 6 1.82 18.48 3.12
N LYS A 7 0.64 18.96 2.70
CA LYS A 7 -0.63 18.28 2.93
C LYS A 7 -0.69 16.90 2.29
N TYR A 8 -0.10 16.75 1.10
CA TYR A 8 -0.06 15.49 0.36
C TYR A 8 1.37 15.02 0.25
N LYS A 9 1.61 13.76 0.59
CA LYS A 9 2.93 13.14 0.54
C LYS A 9 2.88 11.89 -0.32
N ILE A 10 3.93 11.66 -1.08
CA ILE A 10 4.08 10.44 -1.87
C ILE A 10 5.39 9.80 -1.47
N TYR A 11 5.31 8.56 -1.02
CA TYR A 11 6.43 7.69 -0.70
C TYR A 11 6.55 6.68 -1.82
N ILE A 12 7.73 6.53 -2.38
CA ILE A 12 8.00 5.57 -3.46
C ILE A 12 9.33 4.87 -3.22
N HIS A 13 9.42 3.62 -3.63
CA HIS A 13 10.69 2.93 -3.67
C HIS A 13 11.63 3.55 -4.69
N GLN A 14 12.93 3.45 -4.44
CA GLN A 14 13.98 4.00 -5.31
C GLN A 14 14.04 3.37 -6.71
N ASP A 15 13.47 2.17 -6.86
CA ASP A 15 13.40 1.35 -8.07
C ASP A 15 12.02 1.40 -8.75
N VAL A 16 11.19 2.39 -8.40
CA VAL A 16 9.89 2.64 -9.01
C VAL A 16 9.98 3.76 -10.04
N PHE A 17 9.57 3.48 -11.27
CA PHE A 17 9.50 4.44 -12.37
C PHE A 17 8.03 4.76 -12.68
N LEU A 18 7.64 6.02 -12.52
CA LEU A 18 6.28 6.46 -12.79
C LEU A 18 6.04 6.57 -14.31
N THR A 19 4.98 5.92 -14.81
CA THR A 19 4.62 5.88 -16.23
C THR A 19 3.41 6.73 -16.57
N LYS A 20 2.56 7.05 -15.59
CA LYS A 20 1.37 7.88 -15.78
C LYS A 20 1.67 9.35 -15.53
N ARG A 21 1.67 10.12 -16.61
CA ARG A 21 2.05 11.54 -16.60
C ARG A 21 1.14 12.43 -15.73
N ASP A 22 -0.15 12.13 -15.70
CA ASP A 22 -1.20 12.90 -15.01
C ASP A 22 -1.68 12.25 -13.72
N MET A 23 -0.90 11.32 -13.17
CA MET A 23 -1.20 10.56 -11.94
C MET A 23 -1.57 11.47 -10.76
N ILE A 24 -0.90 12.60 -10.61
CA ILE A 24 -1.13 13.55 -9.50
C ILE A 24 -2.58 14.07 -9.51
N TYR A 25 -3.14 14.34 -10.69
CA TYR A 25 -4.54 14.80 -10.78
C TYR A 25 -5.53 13.71 -10.35
N ASP A 26 -5.25 12.45 -10.67
CA ASP A 26 -6.09 11.33 -10.24
C ASP A 26 -6.00 11.14 -8.73
N ILE A 27 -4.81 11.21 -8.14
CA ILE A 27 -4.61 11.16 -6.69
C ILE A 27 -5.39 12.28 -6.00
N LEU A 28 -5.24 13.53 -6.46
CA LEU A 28 -5.94 14.67 -5.88
C LEU A 28 -7.47 14.55 -6.02
N ARG A 29 -7.96 13.95 -7.11
CA ARG A 29 -9.38 13.70 -7.31
C ARG A 29 -9.93 12.68 -6.30
N ILE A 30 -9.18 11.61 -6.03
CA ILE A 30 -9.54 10.61 -5.02
C ILE A 30 -9.49 11.23 -3.62
N PHE A 31 -8.49 12.03 -3.30
CA PHE A 31 -8.35 12.72 -2.00
C PHE A 31 -9.36 13.84 -1.75
N LYS A 32 -10.28 14.13 -2.69
CA LYS A 32 -11.47 14.94 -2.38
C LYS A 32 -12.38 14.26 -1.36
N ASP A 33 -12.36 12.93 -1.30
CA ASP A 33 -12.97 12.17 -0.20
C ASP A 33 -12.02 12.21 1.00
N SER A 34 -12.37 13.03 2.00
CA SER A 34 -11.58 13.18 3.23
C SER A 34 -11.54 11.92 4.10
N SER A 35 -12.38 10.93 3.84
CA SER A 35 -12.31 9.64 4.55
C SER A 35 -11.19 8.73 4.05
N ILE A 36 -10.58 9.05 2.90
CA ILE A 36 -9.45 8.29 2.34
C ILE A 36 -8.15 8.87 2.88
N GLY A 37 -7.40 8.08 3.64
CA GLY A 37 -6.10 8.48 4.19
C GLY A 37 -4.94 8.13 3.30
N MET A 38 -5.03 6.99 2.60
CA MET A 38 -3.91 6.44 1.82
C MET A 38 -4.36 5.86 0.49
N ILE A 39 -3.53 6.03 -0.52
CA ILE A 39 -3.65 5.43 -1.85
C ILE A 39 -2.39 4.63 -2.13
N GLY A 40 -2.55 3.34 -2.48
CA GLY A 40 -1.48 2.50 -3.05
C GLY A 40 -1.76 2.14 -4.51
N LEU A 41 -0.79 1.55 -5.19
CA LEU A 41 -0.98 1.03 -6.55
C LEU A 41 -1.20 -0.49 -6.59
N ILE A 42 -0.78 -1.18 -5.53
CA ILE A 42 -1.07 -2.59 -5.27
C ILE A 42 -1.44 -2.75 -3.80
N GLY A 43 -2.37 -3.63 -3.52
CA GLY A 43 -2.77 -3.95 -2.16
C GLY A 43 -3.53 -5.26 -2.06
N THR A 44 -4.03 -5.55 -0.88
CA THR A 44 -4.94 -6.68 -0.63
C THR A 44 -6.26 -6.20 -0.10
N GLN A 45 -7.36 -6.75 -0.65
CA GLN A 45 -8.70 -6.34 -0.26
C GLN A 45 -8.98 -6.66 1.21
N LYS A 46 -8.53 -7.82 1.67
CA LYS A 46 -8.55 -8.23 3.06
C LYS A 46 -7.17 -8.78 3.43
N LEU A 47 -6.64 -8.29 4.54
CA LEU A 47 -5.37 -8.78 5.05
C LEU A 47 -5.56 -10.18 5.67
N PRO A 48 -4.83 -11.21 5.22
CA PRO A 48 -4.90 -12.55 5.81
C PRO A 48 -4.43 -12.59 7.26
N ASP A 49 -4.94 -13.57 8.02
CA ASP A 49 -4.62 -13.76 9.44
C ASP A 49 -3.12 -14.06 9.69
N ASP A 50 -2.39 -14.49 8.67
CA ASP A 50 -0.94 -14.71 8.74
C ASP A 50 -0.12 -13.42 8.53
N GLY A 51 -0.77 -12.28 8.29
CA GLY A 51 -0.17 -10.98 8.07
C GLY A 51 0.47 -10.78 6.69
N CYS A 52 0.52 -11.82 5.84
CA CYS A 52 1.12 -11.74 4.52
C CYS A 52 0.10 -11.21 3.50
N MET A 53 0.21 -9.95 3.10
CA MET A 53 -0.71 -9.34 2.13
C MET A 53 -0.76 -10.08 0.79
N TRP A 54 0.32 -10.78 0.42
CA TRP A 54 0.43 -11.53 -0.84
C TRP A 54 -0.40 -12.81 -0.88
N HIS A 55 -0.85 -13.30 0.27
CA HIS A 55 -1.76 -14.44 0.39
C HIS A 55 -3.24 -14.03 0.25
N GLY A 56 -3.53 -12.72 0.34
CA GLY A 56 -4.88 -12.18 0.20
C GLY A 56 -5.32 -11.98 -1.26
N LYS A 57 -6.57 -11.53 -1.41
CA LYS A 57 -7.11 -11.12 -2.72
C LYS A 57 -6.46 -9.81 -3.14
N ARG A 58 -5.55 -9.89 -4.08
CA ARG A 58 -4.74 -8.77 -4.56
C ARG A 58 -5.53 -7.84 -5.49
N VAL A 59 -5.25 -6.56 -5.39
CA VAL A 59 -5.88 -5.47 -6.14
C VAL A 59 -4.79 -4.55 -6.68
N GLY A 60 -4.97 -4.03 -7.90
CA GLY A 60 -4.06 -3.08 -8.52
C GLY A 60 -3.29 -3.62 -9.71
N ARG A 61 -2.48 -2.77 -10.32
CA ARG A 61 -1.69 -3.09 -11.51
C ARG A 61 -0.34 -2.41 -11.46
N ILE A 62 0.73 -3.15 -11.73
CA ILE A 62 2.07 -2.63 -11.98
C ILE A 62 2.73 -3.38 -13.13
N TYR A 63 3.69 -2.74 -13.79
CA TYR A 63 4.67 -3.45 -14.58
C TYR A 63 5.82 -3.89 -13.66
N THR A 64 6.36 -5.08 -13.90
CA THR A 64 7.60 -5.53 -13.26
C THR A 64 8.70 -5.67 -14.32
N ASN A 65 9.96 -5.68 -13.91
CA ASN A 65 11.12 -5.85 -14.80
C ASN A 65 11.22 -7.23 -15.46
N ASN A 66 10.42 -8.19 -15.08
CA ASN A 66 10.19 -9.42 -15.82
C ASN A 66 9.45 -9.12 -17.13
N ILE A 67 10.14 -8.48 -17.94
CA ILE A 67 10.09 -8.01 -19.35
C ILE A 67 8.73 -8.03 -20.06
N LEU A 68 7.70 -8.72 -19.62
CA LEU A 68 6.40 -8.81 -20.32
C LEU A 68 5.20 -9.11 -19.43
N SER A 69 5.32 -9.15 -18.12
CA SER A 69 4.17 -9.46 -17.28
C SER A 69 3.70 -8.23 -16.51
N SER A 70 2.61 -7.62 -16.97
CA SER A 70 1.77 -6.88 -16.05
C SER A 70 1.21 -7.87 -15.03
N LYS A 71 1.54 -7.74 -13.75
CA LYS A 71 0.79 -8.44 -12.72
C LYS A 71 -0.57 -7.77 -12.63
N GLU A 72 -1.55 -8.33 -13.33
CA GLU A 72 -2.94 -7.90 -13.22
C GLU A 72 -3.54 -8.51 -11.97
N PHE A 73 -3.91 -7.66 -11.03
CA PHE A 73 -4.71 -8.03 -9.88
C PHE A 73 -6.14 -7.57 -10.12
N ILE A 74 -7.09 -8.45 -9.91
CA ILE A 74 -8.49 -8.29 -10.31
C ILE A 74 -9.04 -6.98 -9.71
N ALA A 75 -9.45 -6.06 -10.58
CA ALA A 75 -10.36 -4.99 -10.22
C ALA A 75 -11.76 -5.58 -10.00
N SER A 76 -12.48 -5.16 -8.96
CA SER A 76 -13.88 -5.51 -8.88
C SER A 76 -14.69 -4.70 -9.89
N GLU A 77 -15.79 -5.29 -10.38
CA GLU A 77 -16.68 -4.70 -11.36
C GLU A 77 -17.61 -3.60 -10.80
N ASP A 78 -17.34 -3.11 -9.59
CA ASP A 78 -18.14 -2.03 -9.00
C ASP A 78 -17.77 -0.69 -9.64
N ASN A 79 -18.51 -0.34 -10.69
CA ASN A 79 -18.29 0.83 -11.54
C ASN A 79 -18.66 2.18 -10.90
N GLU A 80 -19.12 2.22 -9.63
CA GLU A 80 -19.57 3.46 -9.01
C GLU A 80 -18.42 4.30 -8.41
N LYS A 81 -17.31 3.68 -8.05
CA LYS A 81 -16.16 4.37 -7.45
C LYS A 81 -14.90 4.19 -8.30
N PRO A 82 -14.07 5.23 -8.42
CA PRO A 82 -12.84 5.16 -9.20
C PRO A 82 -11.71 4.39 -8.49
N TYR A 83 -12.00 3.66 -7.42
CA TYR A 83 -11.04 2.92 -6.60
C TYR A 83 -11.69 1.75 -5.88
N MET A 84 -10.87 0.81 -5.44
CA MET A 84 -11.25 -0.25 -4.51
C MET A 84 -10.67 0.01 -3.13
N GLN A 85 -11.47 -0.19 -2.07
CA GLN A 85 -11.00 -0.18 -0.70
C GLN A 85 -10.23 -1.46 -0.38
N VAL A 86 -9.11 -1.30 0.33
CA VAL A 86 -8.20 -2.38 0.71
C VAL A 86 -7.80 -2.25 2.18
N GLU A 87 -7.26 -3.31 2.77
CA GLU A 87 -6.78 -3.31 4.16
C GLU A 87 -5.26 -3.11 4.25
N ALA A 88 -4.53 -3.35 3.17
CA ALA A 88 -3.10 -3.05 3.10
C ALA A 88 -2.67 -2.75 1.67
N VAL A 89 -1.63 -1.94 1.53
CA VAL A 89 -0.95 -1.63 0.26
C VAL A 89 0.54 -1.93 0.37
N ASP A 90 1.16 -2.18 -0.78
CA ASP A 90 2.60 -2.35 -0.91
C ASP A 90 3.32 -1.00 -0.86
N GLY A 91 4.44 -0.96 -0.15
CA GLY A 91 5.27 0.21 0.04
C GLY A 91 5.94 0.76 -1.22
N LEU A 92 5.91 0.01 -2.33
CA LEU A 92 6.45 0.50 -3.60
C LEU A 92 5.91 1.88 -3.97
N PHE A 93 4.64 2.15 -3.59
CA PHE A 93 4.01 3.45 -3.77
C PHE A 93 2.91 3.67 -2.74
N MET A 94 3.04 4.72 -1.95
CA MET A 94 2.01 5.17 -1.01
C MET A 94 1.83 6.68 -1.12
N ALA A 95 0.63 7.14 -1.46
CA ALA A 95 0.26 8.55 -1.35
C ALA A 95 -0.65 8.76 -0.13
N THR A 96 -0.41 9.81 0.66
CA THR A 96 -1.18 10.11 1.87
C THR A 96 -1.64 11.57 1.90
N GLN A 97 -2.77 11.84 2.56
CA GLN A 97 -3.25 13.20 2.84
C GLN A 97 -3.30 13.55 4.33
N TYR A 98 -2.87 12.64 5.18
CA TYR A 98 -2.75 12.82 6.62
C TYR A 98 -1.41 12.29 7.10
N ASP A 99 -0.90 12.89 8.17
CA ASP A 99 0.31 12.46 8.84
C ASP A 99 -0.04 11.49 9.98
N ILE A 100 0.13 10.22 9.72
CA ILE A 100 0.04 9.16 10.72
C ILE A 100 1.45 8.68 11.02
N THR A 101 1.78 8.63 12.32
CA THR A 101 3.11 8.23 12.76
C THR A 101 3.46 6.82 12.31
N TRP A 102 4.64 6.67 11.71
CA TRP A 102 5.18 5.37 11.36
C TRP A 102 5.64 4.62 12.61
N ARG A 103 5.46 3.32 12.61
CA ARG A 103 5.90 2.44 13.70
C ARG A 103 7.40 2.10 13.57
N GLU A 104 8.24 3.14 13.49
CA GLU A 104 9.69 3.00 13.42
C GLU A 104 10.28 2.37 14.70
N ASP A 105 9.52 2.38 15.79
CA ASP A 105 9.83 1.69 17.04
C ASP A 105 9.81 0.15 16.89
N LEU A 106 9.04 -0.39 15.97
CA LEU A 106 8.88 -1.83 15.74
C LEU A 106 9.47 -2.29 14.40
N PHE A 107 9.27 -1.51 13.34
CA PHE A 107 9.64 -1.89 11.98
C PHE A 107 10.80 -1.03 11.49
N THR A 108 12.01 -1.49 11.78
CA THR A 108 13.26 -0.78 11.48
C THR A 108 13.92 -1.21 10.16
N GLY A 109 13.28 -2.11 9.41
CA GLY A 109 13.77 -2.69 8.16
C GLY A 109 12.83 -2.43 6.98
N TRP A 110 13.00 -3.25 5.94
CA TRP A 110 12.24 -3.15 4.69
C TRP A 110 10.92 -3.95 4.71
N ASP A 111 10.74 -4.82 5.71
CA ASP A 111 9.57 -5.68 5.79
C ASP A 111 8.53 -5.10 6.76
N PHE A 112 7.25 -5.23 6.41
CA PHE A 112 6.08 -4.87 7.21
C PHE A 112 5.91 -3.38 7.57
N TYR A 113 6.80 -2.46 7.17
CA TYR A 113 6.61 -1.04 7.41
C TYR A 113 5.36 -0.50 6.68
N ASP A 114 5.08 -0.99 5.50
CA ASP A 114 3.95 -0.63 4.63
C ASP A 114 2.63 -1.22 5.14
N VAL A 115 2.63 -2.51 5.48
CA VAL A 115 1.46 -3.19 6.03
C VAL A 115 1.12 -2.60 7.40
N SER A 116 2.12 -2.34 8.27
CA SER A 116 1.90 -1.70 9.57
C SER A 116 1.36 -0.28 9.41
N GLN A 117 1.90 0.51 8.49
CA GLN A 117 1.39 1.85 8.21
C GLN A 117 -0.05 1.82 7.70
N SER A 118 -0.38 0.82 6.88
CA SER A 118 -1.76 0.57 6.47
C SER A 118 -2.67 0.35 7.67
N GLN A 119 -2.26 -0.48 8.64
CA GLN A 119 -3.05 -0.72 9.85
C GLN A 119 -3.19 0.54 10.72
N GLU A 120 -2.16 1.38 10.82
CA GLU A 120 -2.24 2.64 11.56
C GLU A 120 -3.25 3.61 10.93
N PHE A 121 -3.33 3.69 9.59
CA PHE A 121 -4.36 4.47 8.91
C PHE A 121 -5.77 3.93 9.18
N LEU A 122 -5.96 2.61 9.16
CA LEU A 122 -7.25 1.98 9.48
C LEU A 122 -7.65 2.20 10.94
N LYS A 123 -6.72 2.07 11.90
CA LYS A 123 -6.94 2.37 13.34
C LYS A 123 -7.33 3.83 13.55
N ALA A 124 -6.77 4.75 12.76
CA ALA A 124 -7.13 6.17 12.79
C ALA A 124 -8.49 6.47 12.13
N GLY A 125 -9.19 5.46 11.60
CA GLY A 125 -10.52 5.59 11.00
C GLY A 125 -10.52 5.99 9.53
N TYR A 126 -9.37 5.99 8.85
CA TYR A 126 -9.26 6.29 7.43
C TYR A 126 -9.40 5.06 6.56
N LYS A 127 -9.86 5.28 5.33
CA LYS A 127 -9.86 4.27 4.28
C LYS A 127 -8.52 4.25 3.55
N ILE A 128 -8.14 3.07 3.11
CA ILE A 128 -7.03 2.83 2.20
C ILE A 128 -7.61 2.33 0.89
N VAL A 129 -7.12 2.86 -0.23
CA VAL A 129 -7.68 2.53 -1.53
C VAL A 129 -6.61 2.28 -2.60
N VAL A 130 -6.97 1.48 -3.59
CA VAL A 130 -6.20 1.28 -4.82
C VAL A 130 -7.05 1.78 -5.98
N PRO A 131 -6.56 2.73 -6.82
CA PRO A 131 -7.30 3.24 -7.97
C PRO A 131 -7.59 2.14 -9.00
N TYR A 132 -8.72 2.26 -9.70
CA TYR A 132 -8.88 1.51 -10.95
C TYR A 132 -7.96 2.09 -12.02
N MET A 133 -7.25 1.21 -12.69
CA MET A 133 -6.24 1.58 -13.67
C MET A 133 -6.45 0.80 -14.96
N ASP A 134 -6.66 1.51 -16.07
CA ASP A 134 -6.66 0.88 -17.41
C ASP A 134 -5.28 0.34 -17.75
N LYS A 135 -4.24 1.10 -17.36
CA LYS A 135 -2.83 0.74 -17.50
C LYS A 135 -2.10 0.98 -16.19
N PRO A 136 -1.07 0.17 -15.87
CA PRO A 136 -0.23 0.42 -14.71
C PRO A 136 0.36 1.84 -14.68
N TRP A 137 0.39 2.45 -13.49
CA TRP A 137 0.93 3.78 -13.30
C TRP A 137 2.44 3.80 -13.05
N CYS A 138 3.03 2.63 -12.83
CA CYS A 138 4.46 2.51 -12.60
C CYS A 138 5.04 1.20 -13.13
N ILE A 139 6.37 1.21 -13.25
CA ILE A 139 7.21 0.03 -13.38
C ILE A 139 7.94 -0.11 -12.04
N HIS A 140 7.92 -1.28 -11.44
CA HIS A 140 8.75 -1.64 -10.30
C HIS A 140 9.87 -2.53 -10.79
N ASP A 141 11.11 -2.04 -10.73
CA ASP A 141 12.30 -2.79 -11.11
C ASP A 141 12.71 -3.69 -9.93
N GLU A 142 11.91 -4.76 -9.75
CA GLU A 142 12.10 -5.73 -8.67
C GLU A 142 13.51 -6.33 -8.76
N GLY A 143 14.39 -5.89 -7.86
CA GLY A 143 15.71 -6.46 -7.67
C GLY A 143 15.65 -7.84 -7.01
N PHE A 144 16.73 -8.23 -6.32
CA PHE A 144 16.72 -9.46 -5.53
C PHE A 144 15.85 -9.28 -4.30
N LEU A 145 14.89 -10.18 -4.12
CA LEU A 145 14.07 -10.26 -2.92
C LEU A 145 14.96 -10.67 -1.73
N ASN A 146 15.11 -9.79 -0.76
CA ASN A 146 15.78 -10.09 0.51
C ASN A 146 14.71 -10.30 1.60
N LEU A 147 14.62 -11.49 2.13
CA LEU A 147 13.67 -11.88 3.19
C LEU A 147 14.37 -12.20 4.52
N ASP A 148 15.62 -11.76 4.71
CA ASP A 148 16.44 -12.14 5.85
C ASP A 148 15.78 -11.88 7.21
N ARG A 149 14.98 -10.81 7.34
CA ARG A 149 14.27 -10.46 8.57
C ARG A 149 12.74 -10.54 8.45
N TYR A 150 12.23 -11.06 7.35
CA TYR A 150 10.79 -11.11 7.09
C TYR A 150 10.00 -11.82 8.21
N GLU A 151 10.44 -13.01 8.64
CA GLU A 151 9.76 -13.77 9.69
C GLU A 151 9.87 -13.12 11.08
N GLU A 152 10.94 -12.36 11.35
CA GLU A 152 11.08 -11.57 12.57
C GLU A 152 10.01 -10.47 12.61
N PHE A 153 9.93 -9.65 11.56
CA PHE A 153 8.97 -8.57 11.49
C PHE A 153 7.52 -9.08 11.36
N ARG A 154 7.32 -10.22 10.70
CA ARG A 154 6.01 -10.86 10.66
C ARG A 154 5.48 -11.23 12.05
N LYS A 155 6.32 -11.79 12.92
CA LYS A 155 5.94 -12.11 14.30
C LYS A 155 5.57 -10.84 15.08
N ILE A 156 6.37 -9.80 15.00
CA ILE A 156 6.10 -8.51 15.62
C ILE A 156 4.75 -7.96 15.12
N PHE A 157 4.51 -8.02 13.81
CA PHE A 157 3.27 -7.57 13.21
C PHE A 157 2.05 -8.34 13.73
N LEU A 158 2.13 -9.66 13.79
CA LEU A 158 1.05 -10.51 14.28
C LEU A 158 0.75 -10.23 15.76
N GLU A 159 1.77 -10.05 16.60
CA GLU A 159 1.60 -9.71 18.02
C GLU A 159 0.92 -8.34 18.18
N GLU A 160 1.34 -7.34 17.41
CA GLU A 160 0.85 -5.97 17.53
C GLU A 160 -0.56 -5.77 16.94
N TYR A 161 -0.85 -6.40 15.80
CA TYR A 161 -2.06 -6.11 15.02
C TYR A 161 -3.08 -7.24 14.98
N MET A 162 -2.67 -8.49 15.17
CA MET A 162 -3.53 -9.67 15.07
C MET A 162 -3.74 -10.39 16.41
N GLY A 163 -2.92 -10.12 17.41
CA GLY A 163 -2.95 -10.78 18.73
C GLY A 163 -4.14 -10.43 19.62
N GLY A 164 -5.02 -9.52 19.22
CA GLY A 164 -6.17 -9.06 20.00
C GLY A 164 -7.44 -9.94 19.94
N ASN A 165 -7.45 -11.05 19.20
CA ASN A 165 -8.65 -11.90 19.01
C ASN A 165 -8.69 -13.16 19.87
N ASN A 166 -7.88 -13.24 20.93
CA ASN A 166 -7.97 -14.34 21.90
C ASN A 166 -8.51 -13.83 23.26
N HIS A 167 -9.75 -13.37 23.27
CA HIS A 167 -10.57 -13.32 24.48
C HIS A 167 -12.05 -13.54 24.14
#